data_38153c5f4c8473a4ca7cecf9a8642f17
#
_entry.id   38153c5f4c8473a4ca7cecf9a8642f17
#
_cell.length_a   1.000
_cell.length_b   1.000
_cell.length_c   1.000
_cell.angle_alpha   90.00
_cell.angle_beta   90.00
_cell.angle_gamma   90.00
#
_symmetry.space_group_name_H-M   'P 1'
#
loop_
_entity.id
_entity.type
_entity.pdbx_description
1 polymer ?
#
loop_
_entity_poly.entity_id
_entity_poly.type
_entity_poly.pdbx_seq_one_letter_code
_entity_poly.pdbx_strand_id
1 'polypeptide(L)'
;MTKKTASLYVLLVEDQRNIARNIADYMEEKGHIFDFATQGQQGLDLALAHHYDLIILDLNLPVIDGYGVCQQLRERSSRHIPILMLTARDSLEDKISGFTVGADDYLTKPFSLQELEVRCMALSRRHLLQTDDTLIFGPLSLDRKRKQATRNGQLLNLHAMGFRILTILAEAYPQIVSRSVLSQKLWGDEPTESDAIRSHIYQLRNVLDKPFDFPILKTVHGVGFALDVKNEQ
;
A
#
# COMPACT_ATOMS: atom_id res chain seq x y z
N MET A 1 -0.41 -15.50 19.34
CA MET A 1 0.62 -15.48 18.28
C MET A 1 0.57 -14.08 17.66
N THR A 2 1.47 -13.21 18.08
CA THR A 2 1.60 -11.84 17.57
C THR A 2 2.08 -11.91 16.11
N LYS A 3 1.26 -11.43 15.16
CA LYS A 3 1.69 -11.21 13.77
C LYS A 3 2.92 -10.29 13.83
N LYS A 4 4.08 -10.81 13.40
CA LYS A 4 5.29 -10.01 13.23
C LYS A 4 4.96 -8.94 12.18
N THR A 5 4.74 -7.72 12.63
CA THR A 5 4.52 -6.55 11.75
C THR A 5 5.81 -6.36 10.95
N ALA A 6 5.71 -6.14 9.64
CA ALA A 6 6.90 -5.90 8.82
C ALA A 6 7.61 -4.66 9.36
N SER A 7 8.94 -4.74 9.55
CA SER A 7 9.77 -3.61 9.92
C SER A 7 9.78 -2.60 8.78
N LEU A 8 9.55 -1.31 9.08
CA LEU A 8 9.64 -0.22 8.12
C LEU A 8 10.96 0.52 8.29
N TYR A 9 11.56 0.96 7.19
CA TYR A 9 12.64 1.91 7.19
C TYR A 9 12.09 3.31 6.89
N VAL A 10 12.09 4.19 7.87
CA VAL A 10 11.35 5.46 7.88
C VAL A 10 12.33 6.63 7.93
N LEU A 11 12.12 7.63 7.08
CA LEU A 11 12.77 8.93 7.20
C LEU A 11 11.86 9.86 7.99
N LEU A 12 12.33 10.35 9.14
CA LEU A 12 11.63 11.34 9.96
C LEU A 12 12.28 12.71 9.78
N VAL A 13 11.51 13.65 9.23
CA VAL A 13 11.93 15.05 9.00
C VAL A 13 11.14 15.94 9.95
N GLU A 14 11.75 16.32 11.06
CA GLU A 14 11.14 17.09 12.17
C GLU A 14 12.23 17.90 12.87
N ASP A 15 12.06 19.21 13.00
CA ASP A 15 13.04 20.10 13.64
C ASP A 15 12.97 20.08 15.19
N GLN A 16 11.81 19.71 15.75
CA GLN A 16 11.59 19.60 17.18
C GLN A 16 12.08 18.26 17.71
N ARG A 17 13.27 18.24 18.31
CA ARG A 17 13.93 17.03 18.81
C ARG A 17 13.07 16.19 19.76
N ASN A 18 12.22 16.83 20.58
CA ASN A 18 11.36 16.10 21.52
C ASN A 18 10.27 15.31 20.78
N ILE A 19 9.68 15.88 19.71
CA ILE A 19 8.68 15.20 18.90
C ILE A 19 9.35 14.06 18.15
N ALA A 20 10.47 14.33 17.48
CA ALA A 20 11.22 13.33 16.73
C ALA A 20 11.62 12.15 17.61
N ARG A 21 12.14 12.40 18.82
CA ARG A 21 12.52 11.37 19.77
C ARG A 21 11.33 10.53 20.23
N ASN A 22 10.22 11.17 20.61
CA ASN A 22 9.03 10.43 21.05
C ASN A 22 8.46 9.51 19.98
N ILE A 23 8.46 9.96 18.72
CA ILE A 23 8.03 9.14 17.57
C ILE A 23 8.99 7.94 17.39
N ALA A 24 10.29 8.22 17.39
CA ALA A 24 11.31 7.20 17.18
C ALA A 24 11.29 6.15 18.29
N ASP A 25 11.37 6.56 19.55
CA ASP A 25 11.39 5.64 20.70
C ASP A 25 10.18 4.68 20.64
N TYR A 26 8.97 5.22 20.37
CA TYR A 26 7.76 4.42 20.28
C TYR A 26 7.75 3.43 19.12
N MET A 27 8.23 3.85 17.96
CA MET A 27 8.19 3.04 16.73
C MET A 27 9.36 2.03 16.70
N GLU A 28 10.53 2.38 17.22
CA GLU A 28 11.71 1.50 17.34
C GLU A 28 11.45 0.34 18.31
N GLU A 29 10.71 0.56 19.41
CA GLU A 29 10.25 -0.52 20.29
C GLU A 29 9.42 -1.59 19.55
N LYS A 30 8.81 -1.21 18.43
CA LYS A 30 8.02 -2.11 17.54
C LYS A 30 8.84 -2.70 16.39
N GLY A 31 10.13 -2.37 16.33
CA GLY A 31 11.07 -2.93 15.37
C GLY A 31 11.19 -2.15 14.07
N HIS A 32 10.71 -0.90 13.99
CA HIS A 32 10.94 0.00 12.86
C HIS A 32 12.33 0.64 12.97
N ILE A 33 12.86 1.12 11.84
CA ILE A 33 14.21 1.71 11.74
C ILE A 33 14.06 3.14 11.21
N PHE A 34 14.82 4.08 11.78
CA PHE A 34 14.70 5.50 11.48
C PHE A 34 16.01 6.13 11.03
N ASP A 35 15.92 6.98 10.00
CA ASP A 35 16.86 8.07 9.74
C ASP A 35 16.18 9.40 10.06
N PHE A 36 17.01 10.40 10.42
CA PHE A 36 16.53 11.69 10.91
C PHE A 36 17.07 12.84 10.07
N ALA A 37 16.21 13.82 9.83
CA ALA A 37 16.56 15.13 9.33
C ALA A 37 15.87 16.22 10.16
N THR A 38 16.59 17.32 10.42
CA THR A 38 16.06 18.47 11.17
C THR A 38 15.73 19.66 10.29
N GLN A 39 15.92 19.52 8.97
CA GLN A 39 15.71 20.56 7.98
C GLN A 39 15.14 19.93 6.70
N GLY A 40 14.28 20.68 6.00
CA GLY A 40 13.65 20.18 4.77
C GLY A 40 14.67 19.80 3.69
N GLN A 41 15.72 20.60 3.48
CA GLN A 41 16.75 20.29 2.48
C GLN A 41 17.47 18.97 2.81
N GLN A 42 17.86 18.76 4.07
CA GLN A 42 18.49 17.50 4.51
C GLN A 42 17.56 16.30 4.28
N GLY A 43 16.27 16.46 4.62
CA GLY A 43 15.27 15.41 4.38
C GLY A 43 15.11 15.06 2.90
N LEU A 44 15.09 16.07 2.04
CA LEU A 44 15.04 15.88 0.58
C LEU A 44 16.26 15.12 0.05
N ASP A 45 17.46 15.53 0.47
CA ASP A 45 18.71 14.91 0.02
C ASP A 45 18.79 13.44 0.45
N LEU A 46 18.43 13.13 1.69
CA LEU A 46 18.33 11.75 2.18
C LEU A 46 17.29 10.93 1.41
N ALA A 47 16.10 11.48 1.19
CA ALA A 47 15.02 10.80 0.47
C ALA A 47 15.38 10.48 -0.99
N LEU A 48 16.19 11.32 -1.64
CA LEU A 48 16.68 11.08 -3.00
C LEU A 48 17.84 10.09 -3.04
N ALA A 49 18.69 10.06 -2.00
CA ALA A 49 19.88 9.22 -1.94
C ALA A 49 19.58 7.78 -1.46
N HIS A 50 18.62 7.59 -0.59
CA HIS A 50 18.34 6.32 0.08
C HIS A 50 16.93 5.77 -0.22
N HIS A 51 16.71 4.49 0.14
CA HIS A 51 15.43 3.83 0.01
C HIS A 51 14.70 3.84 1.36
N TYR A 52 13.55 4.50 1.42
CA TYR A 52 12.66 4.48 2.58
C TYR A 52 11.31 3.90 2.20
N ASP A 53 10.68 3.20 3.15
CA ASP A 53 9.31 2.67 3.00
C ASP A 53 8.26 3.75 3.23
N LEU A 54 8.64 4.82 3.97
CA LEU A 54 7.77 5.93 4.36
C LEU A 54 8.60 7.15 4.76
N ILE A 55 8.06 8.33 4.50
CA ILE A 55 8.56 9.60 5.06
C ILE A 55 7.50 10.16 6.00
N ILE A 56 7.91 10.49 7.23
CA ILE A 56 7.14 11.33 8.17
C ILE A 56 7.73 12.74 8.07
N LEU A 57 6.92 13.72 7.67
CA LEU A 57 7.39 15.03 7.26
C LEU A 57 6.62 16.14 7.99
N ASP A 58 7.30 16.93 8.81
CA ASP A 58 6.69 18.14 9.36
C ASP A 58 6.52 19.21 8.30
N LEU A 59 5.44 19.94 8.37
CA LEU A 59 5.20 21.09 7.49
C LEU A 59 6.08 22.29 7.83
N ASN A 60 6.30 22.54 9.12
CA ASN A 60 7.01 23.73 9.60
C ASN A 60 8.51 23.46 9.77
N LEU A 61 9.21 23.29 8.65
CA LEU A 61 10.65 23.05 8.65
C LEU A 61 11.44 24.30 8.24
N PRO A 62 12.66 24.47 8.77
CA PRO A 62 13.57 25.52 8.32
C PRO A 62 14.13 25.20 6.92
N VAL A 63 14.54 26.26 6.21
CA VAL A 63 15.16 26.27 4.86
C VAL A 63 14.15 25.97 3.75
N ILE A 64 13.58 24.77 3.73
CA ILE A 64 12.51 24.35 2.84
C ILE A 64 11.41 23.74 3.72
N ASP A 65 10.19 24.25 3.59
CA ASP A 65 9.04 23.72 4.32
C ASP A 65 8.61 22.34 3.80
N GLY A 66 7.72 21.65 4.53
CA GLY A 66 7.29 20.30 4.16
C GLY A 66 6.59 20.24 2.80
N TYR A 67 5.88 21.29 2.38
CA TYR A 67 5.27 21.35 1.06
C TYR A 67 6.33 21.39 -0.04
N GLY A 68 7.35 22.26 0.12
CA GLY A 68 8.46 22.36 -0.83
C GLY A 68 9.28 21.06 -0.93
N VAL A 69 9.48 20.36 0.19
CA VAL A 69 10.12 19.03 0.20
C VAL A 69 9.28 18.02 -0.60
N CYS A 70 7.97 17.96 -0.32
CA CYS A 70 7.07 17.04 -0.99
C CYS A 70 7.05 17.29 -2.51
N GLN A 71 6.86 18.54 -2.94
CA GLN A 71 6.83 18.91 -4.36
C GLN A 71 8.13 18.50 -5.05
N GLN A 72 9.29 18.89 -4.52
CA GLN A 72 10.58 18.58 -5.12
C GLN A 72 10.84 17.08 -5.16
N LEU A 73 10.38 16.32 -4.14
CA LEU A 73 10.51 14.88 -4.14
C LEU A 73 9.64 14.24 -5.25
N ARG A 74 8.41 14.72 -5.46
CA ARG A 74 7.54 14.23 -6.55
C ARG A 74 8.10 14.55 -7.94
N GLU A 75 8.74 15.70 -8.10
CA GLU A 75 9.34 16.12 -9.37
C GLU A 75 10.65 15.37 -9.67
N ARG A 76 11.50 15.11 -8.66
CA ARG A 76 12.87 14.63 -8.85
C ARG A 76 13.05 13.13 -8.61
N SER A 77 12.17 12.50 -7.84
CA SER A 77 12.26 11.08 -7.56
C SER A 77 11.61 10.24 -8.66
N SER A 78 12.32 9.23 -9.14
CA SER A 78 11.75 8.21 -10.05
C SER A 78 10.82 7.22 -9.34
N ARG A 79 10.77 7.27 -8.00
CA ARG A 79 10.00 6.37 -7.14
C ARG A 79 8.99 7.18 -6.34
N HIS A 80 7.81 6.62 -6.17
CA HIS A 80 6.83 7.17 -5.24
C HIS A 80 7.14 6.65 -3.83
N ILE A 81 7.60 7.52 -2.92
CA ILE A 81 7.76 7.20 -1.50
C ILE A 81 6.54 7.78 -0.77
N PRO A 82 5.79 6.99 0.01
CA PRO A 82 4.65 7.50 0.77
C PRO A 82 5.07 8.58 1.75
N ILE A 83 4.28 9.65 1.85
CA ILE A 83 4.55 10.78 2.75
C ILE A 83 3.36 10.96 3.68
N LEU A 84 3.60 10.84 5.00
CA LEU A 84 2.70 11.26 6.04
C LEU A 84 3.12 12.65 6.52
N MET A 85 2.31 13.66 6.24
CA MET A 85 2.58 15.02 6.70
C MET A 85 2.08 15.24 8.13
N LEU A 86 2.93 15.82 8.98
CA LEU A 86 2.56 16.32 10.30
C LEU A 86 2.23 17.81 10.20
N THR A 87 1.07 18.22 10.70
CA THR A 87 0.62 19.62 10.57
C THR A 87 0.00 20.14 11.87
N ALA A 88 0.28 21.40 12.21
CA ALA A 88 -0.42 22.12 13.26
C ALA A 88 -1.72 22.79 12.78
N ARG A 89 -2.04 22.70 11.48
CA ARG A 89 -3.12 23.42 10.84
C ARG A 89 -4.31 22.49 10.60
N ASP A 90 -5.46 22.89 11.15
CA ASP A 90 -6.73 22.17 11.03
C ASP A 90 -7.62 22.67 9.87
N SER A 91 -7.20 23.71 9.14
CA SER A 91 -8.06 24.31 8.11
C SER A 91 -8.23 23.34 6.92
N LEU A 92 -9.45 23.31 6.38
CA LEU A 92 -9.78 22.51 5.19
C LEU A 92 -8.95 22.97 3.98
N GLU A 93 -8.63 24.25 3.89
CA GLU A 93 -7.86 24.85 2.81
C GLU A 93 -6.40 24.38 2.80
N ASP A 94 -5.78 24.23 3.98
CA ASP A 94 -4.43 23.70 4.10
C ASP A 94 -4.36 22.20 3.72
N LYS A 95 -5.37 21.42 4.07
CA LYS A 95 -5.47 20.01 3.67
C LYS A 95 -5.66 19.85 2.15
N ILE A 96 -6.50 20.69 1.53
CA ILE A 96 -6.72 20.68 0.07
C ILE A 96 -5.43 21.08 -0.66
N SER A 97 -4.74 22.12 -0.20
CA SER A 97 -3.45 22.57 -0.77
C SER A 97 -2.40 21.46 -0.68
N GLY A 98 -2.35 20.74 0.43
CA GLY A 98 -1.40 19.66 0.64
C GLY A 98 -1.63 18.42 -0.21
N PHE A 99 -2.87 18.00 -0.44
CA PHE A 99 -3.17 16.90 -1.38
C PHE A 99 -2.79 17.27 -2.82
N THR A 100 -2.89 18.55 -3.19
CA THR A 100 -2.48 19.05 -4.51
C THR A 100 -0.96 18.95 -4.70
N VAL A 101 -0.17 19.02 -3.62
CA VAL A 101 1.31 18.91 -3.64
C VAL A 101 1.81 17.47 -3.64
N GLY A 102 0.91 16.49 -3.44
CA GLY A 102 1.24 15.07 -3.58
C GLY A 102 1.57 14.32 -2.28
N ALA A 103 1.13 14.80 -1.11
CA ALA A 103 1.15 14.03 0.12
C ALA A 103 0.11 12.89 0.07
N ASP A 104 0.42 11.77 0.77
CA ASP A 104 -0.44 10.58 0.75
C ASP A 104 -1.40 10.55 1.94
N ASP A 105 -1.06 11.19 3.07
CA ASP A 105 -1.93 11.36 4.25
C ASP A 105 -1.43 12.51 5.13
N TYR A 106 -2.29 12.96 6.06
CA TYR A 106 -2.05 14.05 7.01
C TYR A 106 -2.40 13.63 8.42
N LEU A 107 -1.60 14.10 9.38
CA LEU A 107 -1.83 13.92 10.80
C LEU A 107 -1.67 15.25 11.53
N THR A 108 -2.74 15.70 12.19
CA THR A 108 -2.75 17.00 12.90
C THR A 108 -2.12 16.88 14.27
N LYS A 109 -1.25 17.83 14.62
CA LYS A 109 -0.69 18.02 15.96
C LYS A 109 -1.72 18.72 16.87
N PRO A 110 -1.97 18.24 18.11
CA PRO A 110 -1.36 17.07 18.76
C PRO A 110 -1.98 15.75 18.31
N PHE A 111 -1.17 14.70 18.17
CA PHE A 111 -1.60 13.37 17.75
C PHE A 111 -1.20 12.29 18.77
N SER A 112 -1.85 11.14 18.72
CA SER A 112 -1.40 9.96 19.45
C SER A 112 -0.38 9.16 18.64
N LEU A 113 0.64 8.60 19.31
CA LEU A 113 1.63 7.74 18.65
C LEU A 113 1.02 6.49 18.04
N GLN A 114 -0.09 6.00 18.62
CA GLN A 114 -0.86 4.88 18.08
C GLN A 114 -1.52 5.23 16.75
N GLU A 115 -2.09 6.44 16.63
CA GLU A 115 -2.69 6.90 15.35
C GLU A 115 -1.61 7.07 14.28
N LEU A 116 -0.47 7.67 14.62
CA LEU A 116 0.67 7.81 13.73
C LEU A 116 1.11 6.44 13.19
N GLU A 117 1.30 5.45 14.06
CA GLU A 117 1.66 4.08 13.67
C GLU A 117 0.65 3.45 12.70
N VAL A 118 -0.64 3.53 13.03
CA VAL A 118 -1.69 2.95 12.18
C VAL A 118 -1.68 3.58 10.78
N ARG A 119 -1.49 4.89 10.68
CA ARG A 119 -1.38 5.61 9.40
C ARG A 119 -0.12 5.23 8.62
N CYS A 120 1.03 5.18 9.29
CA CYS A 120 2.29 4.75 8.69
C CYS A 120 2.18 3.34 8.09
N MET A 121 1.60 2.41 8.85
CA MET A 121 1.39 1.04 8.39
C MET A 121 0.39 0.95 7.23
N ALA A 122 -0.64 1.78 7.22
CA ALA A 122 -1.62 1.82 6.13
C ALA A 122 -1.00 2.37 4.84
N LEU A 123 -0.20 3.43 4.94
CA LEU A 123 0.50 4.04 3.80
C LEU A 123 1.53 3.10 3.20
N SER A 124 2.39 2.49 4.04
CA SER A 124 3.38 1.53 3.58
C SER A 124 2.75 0.33 2.88
N ARG A 125 1.64 -0.22 3.40
CA ARG A 125 0.92 -1.31 2.73
C ARG A 125 0.38 -0.89 1.36
N ARG A 126 -0.23 0.29 1.25
CA ARG A 126 -0.72 0.81 -0.03
C ARG A 126 0.41 0.98 -1.03
N HIS A 127 1.56 1.46 -0.56
CA HIS A 127 2.73 1.66 -1.39
C HIS A 127 3.31 0.32 -1.89
N LEU A 128 3.50 -0.66 -1.02
CA LEU A 128 3.93 -2.01 -1.42
C LEU A 128 2.99 -2.62 -2.47
N LEU A 129 1.68 -2.38 -2.35
CA LEU A 129 0.69 -2.83 -3.33
C LEU A 129 0.73 -2.03 -4.64
N GLN A 130 1.26 -0.80 -4.64
CA GLN A 130 1.31 0.07 -5.82
C GLN A 130 2.66 0.05 -6.55
N THR A 131 3.77 -0.17 -5.85
CA THR A 131 5.14 -0.11 -6.42
C THR A 131 5.66 -1.43 -6.91
N ASP A 132 5.19 -2.55 -6.37
CA ASP A 132 5.50 -3.83 -6.96
C ASP A 132 4.57 -4.05 -8.16
N ASP A 133 5.09 -3.75 -9.36
CA ASP A 133 4.45 -4.17 -10.62
C ASP A 133 4.16 -5.69 -10.59
N THR A 134 4.84 -6.42 -9.71
CA THR A 134 4.68 -7.86 -9.51
C THR A 134 4.27 -8.18 -8.07
N LEU A 135 3.04 -8.66 -7.88
CA LEU A 135 2.56 -9.20 -6.60
C LEU A 135 2.94 -10.67 -6.50
N ILE A 136 3.59 -11.07 -5.40
CA ILE A 136 4.01 -12.47 -5.17
C ILE A 136 3.32 -13.00 -3.91
N PHE A 137 2.62 -14.12 -4.07
CA PHE A 137 1.91 -14.82 -2.99
C PHE A 137 2.19 -16.32 -3.09
N GLY A 138 3.18 -16.81 -2.35
CA GLY A 138 3.59 -18.20 -2.44
C GLY A 138 3.88 -18.61 -3.90
N PRO A 139 3.15 -19.59 -4.47
CA PRO A 139 3.37 -20.05 -5.84
C PRO A 139 2.84 -19.09 -6.92
N LEU A 140 2.03 -18.08 -6.54
CA LEU A 140 1.37 -17.15 -7.47
C LEU A 140 2.17 -15.85 -7.59
N SER A 141 2.45 -15.43 -8.84
CA SER A 141 3.04 -14.14 -9.15
C SER A 141 2.18 -13.42 -10.19
N LEU A 142 1.88 -12.13 -9.96
CA LEU A 142 1.12 -11.27 -10.87
C LEU A 142 1.97 -10.07 -11.28
N ASP A 143 2.29 -9.96 -12.55
CA ASP A 143 2.88 -8.76 -13.16
C ASP A 143 1.74 -7.84 -13.65
N ARG A 144 1.48 -6.77 -12.90
CA ARG A 144 0.39 -5.83 -13.19
C ARG A 144 0.67 -4.98 -14.43
N LYS A 145 1.94 -4.67 -14.70
CA LYS A 145 2.37 -3.88 -15.84
C LYS A 145 2.20 -4.65 -17.15
N ARG A 146 2.65 -5.89 -17.16
CA ARG A 146 2.51 -6.78 -18.32
C ARG A 146 1.15 -7.45 -18.41
N LYS A 147 0.32 -7.32 -17.34
CA LYS A 147 -0.96 -8.02 -17.19
C LYS A 147 -0.82 -9.53 -17.33
N GLN A 148 0.22 -10.08 -16.75
CA GLN A 148 0.55 -11.50 -16.77
C GLN A 148 0.55 -12.07 -15.36
N ALA A 149 0.18 -13.34 -15.25
CA ALA A 149 0.28 -14.07 -13.99
C ALA A 149 0.96 -15.40 -14.22
N THR A 150 1.74 -15.84 -13.24
CA THR A 150 2.35 -17.17 -13.24
C THR A 150 2.00 -17.90 -11.94
N ARG A 151 1.91 -19.24 -12.00
CA ARG A 151 1.80 -20.09 -10.82
C ARG A 151 2.84 -21.21 -10.90
N ASN A 152 3.64 -21.37 -9.85
CA ASN A 152 4.82 -22.27 -9.85
C ASN A 152 5.75 -22.04 -11.07
N GLY A 153 5.91 -20.75 -11.48
CA GLY A 153 6.70 -20.39 -12.67
C GLY A 153 6.00 -20.63 -14.01
N GLN A 154 4.84 -21.30 -14.05
CA GLN A 154 4.08 -21.54 -15.27
C GLN A 154 3.18 -20.35 -15.60
N LEU A 155 3.26 -19.84 -16.83
CA LEU A 155 2.42 -18.72 -17.28
C LEU A 155 0.94 -19.14 -17.35
N LEU A 156 0.07 -18.32 -16.73
CA LEU A 156 -1.37 -18.50 -16.75
C LEU A 156 -1.98 -17.75 -17.95
N ASN A 157 -2.67 -18.46 -18.83
CA ASN A 157 -3.33 -17.85 -19.99
C ASN A 157 -4.68 -17.25 -19.57
N LEU A 158 -4.65 -16.07 -18.94
CA LEU A 158 -5.81 -15.36 -18.43
C LEU A 158 -6.36 -14.36 -19.44
N HIS A 159 -7.68 -14.34 -19.62
CA HIS A 159 -8.36 -13.24 -20.29
C HIS A 159 -8.34 -11.97 -19.39
N ALA A 160 -8.53 -10.80 -20.00
CA ALA A 160 -8.46 -9.50 -19.29
C ALA A 160 -9.32 -9.45 -18.01
N MET A 161 -10.56 -9.97 -18.07
CA MET A 161 -11.45 -10.00 -16.90
C MET A 161 -10.94 -10.98 -15.83
N GLY A 162 -10.42 -12.13 -16.20
CA GLY A 162 -9.82 -13.10 -15.27
C GLY A 162 -8.61 -12.51 -14.55
N PHE A 163 -7.73 -11.81 -15.28
CA PHE A 163 -6.59 -11.11 -14.70
C PHE A 163 -7.04 -10.00 -13.74
N ARG A 164 -8.06 -9.21 -14.10
CA ARG A 164 -8.61 -8.14 -13.25
C ARG A 164 -9.21 -8.69 -11.95
N ILE A 165 -9.97 -9.79 -12.03
CA ILE A 165 -10.51 -10.47 -10.83
C ILE A 165 -9.37 -10.97 -9.95
N LEU A 166 -8.37 -11.64 -10.54
CA LEU A 166 -7.24 -12.18 -9.80
C LEU A 166 -6.45 -11.07 -9.09
N THR A 167 -6.26 -9.92 -9.74
CA THR A 167 -5.61 -8.74 -9.15
C THR A 167 -6.39 -8.21 -7.95
N ILE A 168 -7.73 -8.05 -8.06
CA ILE A 168 -8.58 -7.57 -6.96
C ILE A 168 -8.49 -8.52 -5.75
N LEU A 169 -8.48 -9.83 -5.98
CA LEU A 169 -8.37 -10.82 -4.90
C LEU A 169 -6.97 -10.83 -4.27
N ALA A 170 -5.92 -10.66 -5.09
CA ALA A 170 -4.55 -10.58 -4.62
C ALA A 170 -4.30 -9.34 -3.77
N GLU A 171 -4.79 -8.17 -4.19
CA GLU A 171 -4.72 -6.92 -3.42
C GLU A 171 -5.46 -6.99 -2.07
N ALA A 172 -6.51 -7.80 -1.99
CA ALA A 172 -7.26 -8.00 -0.76
C ALA A 172 -6.67 -9.10 0.15
N TYR A 173 -5.74 -9.91 -0.34
CA TYR A 173 -5.18 -11.05 0.41
C TYR A 173 -4.62 -10.62 1.79
N PRO A 174 -4.90 -11.37 2.86
CA PRO A 174 -5.63 -12.64 2.96
C PRO A 174 -7.16 -12.49 3.18
N GLN A 175 -7.73 -11.33 2.93
CA GLN A 175 -9.13 -11.02 3.22
C GLN A 175 -10.08 -11.58 2.14
N ILE A 176 -11.35 -11.75 2.53
CA ILE A 176 -12.42 -12.19 1.63
C ILE A 176 -12.97 -10.95 0.91
N VAL A 177 -13.09 -11.01 -0.41
CA VAL A 177 -13.76 -9.98 -1.22
C VAL A 177 -15.21 -10.41 -1.43
N SER A 178 -16.17 -9.60 -0.94
CA SER A 178 -17.58 -9.88 -1.15
C SER A 178 -17.99 -9.76 -2.62
N ARG A 179 -19.09 -10.40 -3.02
CA ARG A 179 -19.58 -10.31 -4.40
C ARG A 179 -19.93 -8.88 -4.80
N SER A 180 -20.52 -8.11 -3.88
CA SER A 180 -20.85 -6.70 -4.11
C SER A 180 -19.61 -5.84 -4.35
N VAL A 181 -18.58 -5.99 -3.51
CA VAL A 181 -17.29 -5.29 -3.68
C VAL A 181 -16.61 -5.69 -4.99
N LEU A 182 -16.62 -6.98 -5.32
CA LEU A 182 -16.04 -7.46 -6.57
C LEU A 182 -16.79 -6.89 -7.78
N SER A 183 -18.13 -6.91 -7.76
CA SER A 183 -18.98 -6.32 -8.80
C SER A 183 -18.70 -4.84 -8.98
N GLN A 184 -18.69 -4.08 -7.90
CA GLN A 184 -18.43 -2.64 -7.92
C GLN A 184 -17.03 -2.31 -8.48
N LYS A 185 -15.99 -3.06 -8.08
CA LYS A 185 -14.63 -2.87 -8.61
C LYS A 185 -14.49 -3.25 -10.09
N LEU A 186 -15.30 -4.18 -10.60
CA LEU A 186 -15.24 -4.62 -11.99
C LEU A 186 -16.05 -3.73 -12.94
N TRP A 187 -17.24 -3.31 -12.53
CA TRP A 187 -18.21 -2.64 -13.40
C TRP A 187 -18.71 -1.28 -12.88
N GLY A 188 -18.32 -0.88 -11.65
CA GLY A 188 -18.83 0.34 -11.03
C GLY A 188 -20.31 0.22 -10.71
N ASP A 189 -21.06 1.27 -11.03
CA ASP A 189 -22.52 1.33 -10.79
C ASP A 189 -23.34 0.75 -11.96
N GLU A 190 -22.69 0.17 -12.98
CA GLU A 190 -23.42 -0.47 -14.07
C GLU A 190 -24.10 -1.76 -13.60
N PRO A 191 -25.43 -1.95 -13.88
CA PRO A 191 -26.13 -3.15 -13.49
C PRO A 191 -25.59 -4.36 -14.27
N THR A 192 -24.97 -5.29 -13.56
CA THR A 192 -24.49 -6.56 -14.12
C THR A 192 -25.34 -7.72 -13.60
N GLU A 193 -25.64 -8.67 -14.47
CA GLU A 193 -26.33 -9.89 -14.08
C GLU A 193 -25.49 -10.67 -13.06
N SER A 194 -26.12 -11.16 -12.00
CA SER A 194 -25.45 -11.89 -10.91
C SER A 194 -24.67 -13.13 -11.37
N ASP A 195 -24.98 -13.64 -12.56
CA ASP A 195 -24.34 -14.81 -13.15
C ASP A 195 -23.02 -14.50 -13.88
N ALA A 196 -22.76 -13.24 -14.23
CA ALA A 196 -21.52 -12.84 -14.89
C ALA A 196 -20.29 -13.13 -13.99
N ILE A 197 -20.36 -12.81 -12.70
CA ILE A 197 -19.28 -13.12 -11.75
C ILE A 197 -19.03 -14.62 -11.66
N ARG A 198 -20.09 -15.44 -11.58
CA ARG A 198 -19.95 -16.90 -11.51
C ARG A 198 -19.26 -17.47 -12.73
N SER A 199 -19.62 -17.00 -13.90
CA SER A 199 -19.02 -17.43 -15.17
C SER A 199 -17.51 -17.08 -15.21
N HIS A 200 -17.15 -15.86 -14.85
CA HIS A 200 -15.75 -15.44 -14.82
C HIS A 200 -14.92 -16.15 -13.75
N ILE A 201 -15.48 -16.39 -12.56
CA ILE A 201 -14.83 -17.19 -11.49
C ILE A 201 -14.61 -18.63 -11.98
N TYR A 202 -15.59 -19.22 -12.66
CA TYR A 202 -15.44 -20.56 -13.21
C TYR A 202 -14.31 -20.63 -14.28
N GLN A 203 -14.28 -19.66 -15.20
CA GLN A 203 -13.20 -19.54 -16.18
C GLN A 203 -11.84 -19.34 -15.53
N LEU A 204 -11.78 -18.49 -14.50
CA LEU A 204 -10.55 -18.26 -13.74
C LEU A 204 -10.05 -19.54 -13.08
N ARG A 205 -10.92 -20.35 -12.46
CA ARG A 205 -10.55 -21.64 -11.88
C ARG A 205 -10.00 -22.63 -12.88
N ASN A 206 -10.52 -22.63 -14.10
CA ASN A 206 -10.04 -23.55 -15.13
C ASN A 206 -8.56 -23.32 -15.46
N VAL A 207 -8.09 -22.07 -15.34
CA VAL A 207 -6.70 -21.68 -15.64
C VAL A 207 -5.85 -21.65 -14.37
N LEU A 208 -6.41 -21.17 -13.25
CA LEU A 208 -5.68 -20.92 -12.02
C LEU A 208 -5.51 -22.18 -11.17
N ASP A 209 -6.53 -23.05 -11.14
CA ASP A 209 -6.58 -24.19 -10.20
C ASP A 209 -6.50 -25.54 -10.87
N LYS A 210 -7.26 -25.78 -11.95
CA LYS A 210 -7.35 -27.12 -12.57
C LYS A 210 -6.03 -27.73 -13.04
N PRO A 211 -5.05 -26.97 -13.55
CA PRO A 211 -3.77 -27.52 -13.96
C PRO A 211 -2.84 -27.86 -12.79
N PHE A 212 -3.24 -27.55 -11.55
CA PHE A 212 -2.40 -27.67 -10.34
C PHE A 212 -3.06 -28.54 -9.29
N ASP A 213 -2.25 -29.16 -8.43
CA ASP A 213 -2.70 -30.11 -7.40
C ASP A 213 -3.60 -29.48 -6.33
N PHE A 214 -3.42 -28.18 -6.06
CA PHE A 214 -4.17 -27.47 -5.01
C PHE A 214 -4.91 -26.26 -5.54
N PRO A 215 -6.22 -26.10 -5.24
CA PRO A 215 -6.96 -24.90 -5.59
C PRO A 215 -6.62 -23.77 -4.63
N ILE A 216 -6.19 -22.62 -5.17
CA ILE A 216 -5.92 -21.41 -4.39
C ILE A 216 -7.08 -20.41 -4.41
N LEU A 217 -8.02 -20.52 -5.34
CA LEU A 217 -9.22 -19.68 -5.40
C LEU A 217 -10.35 -20.31 -4.58
N LYS A 218 -10.61 -19.77 -3.40
CA LYS A 218 -11.65 -20.24 -2.48
C LYS A 218 -12.94 -19.48 -2.67
N THR A 219 -14.06 -20.20 -2.59
CA THR A 219 -15.40 -19.61 -2.41
C THR A 219 -15.77 -19.73 -0.94
N VAL A 220 -16.10 -18.59 -0.32
CA VAL A 220 -16.69 -18.56 1.00
C VAL A 220 -18.21 -18.39 0.81
N HIS A 221 -18.94 -19.50 1.04
CA HIS A 221 -20.39 -19.53 0.78
C HIS A 221 -21.12 -18.42 1.53
N GLY A 222 -22.00 -17.70 0.85
CA GLY A 222 -22.76 -16.58 1.41
C GLY A 222 -21.95 -15.29 1.60
N VAL A 223 -20.62 -15.30 1.45
CA VAL A 223 -19.75 -14.12 1.68
C VAL A 223 -19.10 -13.64 0.39
N GLY A 224 -18.25 -14.45 -0.25
CA GLY A 224 -17.50 -14.00 -1.42
C GLY A 224 -16.38 -14.95 -1.85
N PHE A 225 -15.27 -14.36 -2.28
CA PHE A 225 -14.12 -15.07 -2.81
C PHE A 225 -12.84 -14.61 -2.11
N ALA A 226 -11.86 -15.51 -2.00
CA ALA A 226 -10.55 -15.22 -1.42
C ALA A 226 -9.46 -16.05 -2.11
N LEU A 227 -8.21 -15.63 -1.98
CA LEU A 227 -7.06 -16.47 -2.28
C LEU A 227 -6.61 -17.20 -1.00
N ASP A 228 -6.24 -18.47 -1.13
CA ASP A 228 -5.65 -19.27 -0.08
C ASP A 228 -4.34 -19.86 -0.61
N VAL A 229 -3.28 -19.07 -0.48
CA VAL A 229 -1.92 -19.41 -0.97
C VAL A 229 -1.06 -19.89 0.21
N LYS A 230 -1.53 -20.91 0.96
CA LYS A 230 -0.70 -21.52 1.99
C LYS A 230 0.50 -22.17 1.34
N ASN A 231 1.69 -21.92 1.92
CA ASN A 231 2.95 -22.49 1.46
C ASN A 231 2.81 -24.01 1.32
N GLU A 232 3.08 -24.50 0.11
CA GLU A 232 3.50 -25.88 -0.08
C GLU A 232 4.87 -26.02 0.63
N GLN A 233 4.89 -26.74 1.76
CA GLN A 233 6.13 -27.31 2.31
C GLN A 233 6.48 -28.54 1.52
#